data_761216283f7e466a24bf908d608d7598
#
_entry.id   761216283f7e466a24bf908d608d7598
#
_cell.length_a   1.000
_cell.length_b   1.000
_cell.length_c   1.000
_cell.angle_alpha   90.00
_cell.angle_beta   90.00
_cell.angle_gamma   90.00
#
_symmetry.space_group_name_H-M   'P 1'
#
loop_
_entity.id
_entity.type
_entity.pdbx_description
1 polymer ?
#
loop_
_entity_poly.entity_id
_entity_poly.type
_entity_poly.pdbx_seq_one_letter_code
_entity_poly.pdbx_strand_id
1 'polypeptide(L)'
;MRKLLLSLLTLVSFSLAAQDESVKKLRSEADRSIKKEADTSGKLWRKGGIYGINISQGSLSNWAAGGDNFSLSVNSLLNLFAFYKKGKNSWDNSFDFNLGYVNTTSLGSRKNDDRFDLLSKYGYALNPKLNLAGLFNIRSQFFKGFIFPDNVKTYSSNFMAPGYLLLSAGLDYKPTQN
;
A
#
# COMPACT_ATOMS: atom_id res chain seq x y z
N MET A 1 -35.96 -23.92 23.83
CA MET A 1 -34.77 -24.53 23.16
C MET A 1 -34.75 -24.27 21.66
N ARG A 2 -35.83 -24.52 20.91
CA ARG A 2 -35.84 -24.33 19.43
C ARG A 2 -35.60 -22.88 18.96
N LYS A 3 -36.08 -21.87 19.71
CA LYS A 3 -35.84 -20.43 19.40
C LYS A 3 -34.42 -19.98 19.72
N LEU A 4 -33.76 -20.57 20.73
CA LEU A 4 -32.35 -20.31 21.06
C LEU A 4 -31.40 -20.92 20.03
N LEU A 5 -31.71 -22.07 19.46
CA LEU A 5 -30.94 -22.70 18.40
C LEU A 5 -31.03 -21.89 17.10
N LEU A 6 -32.20 -21.33 16.77
CA LEU A 6 -32.38 -20.47 15.59
C LEU A 6 -31.61 -19.14 15.71
N SER A 7 -31.62 -18.51 16.89
CA SER A 7 -30.84 -17.27 17.12
C SER A 7 -29.33 -17.51 17.11
N LEU A 8 -28.87 -18.66 17.57
CA LEU A 8 -27.47 -19.06 17.51
C LEU A 8 -27.03 -19.32 16.05
N LEU A 9 -27.91 -19.94 15.24
CA LEU A 9 -27.65 -20.21 13.83
C LEU A 9 -27.54 -18.90 12.99
N THR A 10 -28.36 -17.89 13.30
CA THR A 10 -28.30 -16.59 12.63
C THR A 10 -27.06 -15.79 13.01
N LEU A 11 -26.61 -15.85 14.27
CA LEU A 11 -25.35 -15.21 14.70
C LEU A 11 -24.11 -15.81 14.01
N VAL A 12 -24.11 -17.14 13.81
CA VAL A 12 -23.00 -17.84 13.11
C VAL A 12 -22.94 -17.45 11.63
N SER A 13 -24.10 -17.27 10.96
CA SER A 13 -24.14 -16.87 9.55
C SER A 13 -23.64 -15.43 9.31
N PHE A 14 -23.88 -14.50 10.22
CA PHE A 14 -23.32 -13.14 10.12
C PHE A 14 -21.79 -13.12 10.33
N SER A 15 -21.26 -13.99 11.19
CA SER A 15 -19.81 -14.12 11.41
C SER A 15 -19.08 -14.66 10.18
N LEU A 16 -19.70 -15.56 9.40
CA LEU A 16 -19.13 -16.11 8.17
C LEU A 16 -19.03 -15.07 7.05
N ALA A 17 -20.03 -14.19 6.88
CA ALA A 17 -20.01 -13.15 5.87
C ALA A 17 -18.93 -12.08 6.14
N ALA A 18 -18.70 -11.71 7.40
CA ALA A 18 -17.65 -10.77 7.80
C ALA A 18 -16.24 -11.35 7.61
N GLN A 19 -16.07 -12.67 7.80
CA GLN A 19 -14.79 -13.35 7.56
C GLN A 19 -14.44 -13.41 6.06
N ASP A 20 -15.42 -13.50 5.17
CA ASP A 20 -15.21 -13.64 3.73
C ASP A 20 -14.58 -12.35 3.13
N GLU A 21 -15.02 -11.17 3.55
CA GLU A 21 -14.45 -9.89 3.13
C GLU A 21 -12.99 -9.73 3.60
N SER A 22 -12.70 -10.08 4.85
CA SER A 22 -11.34 -10.02 5.41
C SER A 22 -10.40 -11.01 4.73
N VAL A 23 -10.87 -12.25 4.49
CA VAL A 23 -10.10 -13.28 3.78
C VAL A 23 -9.86 -12.87 2.32
N LYS A 24 -10.84 -12.29 1.64
CA LYS A 24 -10.71 -11.78 0.27
C LYS A 24 -9.67 -10.66 0.19
N LYS A 25 -9.69 -9.72 1.13
CA LYS A 25 -8.69 -8.65 1.22
C LYS A 25 -7.29 -9.20 1.50
N LEU A 26 -7.13 -10.13 2.43
CA LEU A 26 -5.85 -10.78 2.72
C LEU A 26 -5.32 -11.56 1.51
N ARG A 27 -6.18 -12.26 0.78
CA ARG A 27 -5.80 -12.95 -0.47
C ARG A 27 -5.31 -11.95 -1.52
N SER A 28 -6.05 -10.86 -1.76
CA SER A 28 -5.64 -9.84 -2.73
C SER A 28 -4.30 -9.19 -2.38
N GLU A 29 -4.01 -9.00 -1.10
CA GLU A 29 -2.72 -8.48 -0.64
C GLU A 29 -1.60 -9.53 -0.76
N ALA A 30 -1.89 -10.81 -0.49
CA ALA A 30 -0.93 -11.90 -0.65
C ALA A 30 -0.62 -12.18 -2.14
N ASP A 31 -1.58 -11.93 -3.03
CA ASP A 31 -1.42 -12.06 -4.49
C ASP A 31 -0.74 -10.84 -5.13
N ARG A 32 -0.40 -9.80 -4.34
CA ARG A 32 0.36 -8.66 -4.86
C ARG A 32 1.63 -9.14 -5.54
N SER A 33 1.78 -8.77 -6.78
CA SER A 33 2.98 -9.03 -7.55
C SER A 33 3.64 -7.73 -7.95
N ILE A 34 4.95 -7.69 -7.84
CA ILE A 34 5.74 -6.57 -8.32
C ILE A 34 5.84 -6.73 -9.84
N LYS A 35 5.35 -5.74 -10.61
CA LYS A 35 5.48 -5.75 -12.07
C LYS A 35 6.95 -5.74 -12.45
N LYS A 36 7.35 -6.72 -13.24
CA LYS A 36 8.72 -6.86 -13.75
C LYS A 36 8.69 -6.77 -15.26
N GLU A 37 9.65 -6.02 -15.81
CA GLU A 37 10.00 -6.15 -17.20
C GLU A 37 10.79 -7.44 -17.43
N ALA A 38 10.76 -7.96 -18.65
CA ALA A 38 11.52 -9.16 -19.03
C ALA A 38 13.01 -8.94 -18.72
N ASP A 39 13.60 -9.87 -17.99
CA ASP A 39 15.02 -9.79 -17.63
C ASP A 39 15.88 -10.38 -18.74
N THR A 40 16.55 -9.52 -19.48
CA THR A 40 17.54 -9.88 -20.54
C THR A 40 18.98 -9.73 -20.08
N SER A 41 19.25 -9.28 -18.84
CA SER A 41 20.58 -8.87 -18.38
C SER A 41 21.45 -10.03 -17.89
N GLY A 42 20.89 -11.18 -17.54
CA GLY A 42 21.60 -12.32 -16.94
C GLY A 42 22.23 -12.04 -15.55
N LYS A 43 22.00 -10.86 -14.98
CA LYS A 43 22.53 -10.47 -13.67
C LYS A 43 21.74 -11.12 -12.54
N LEU A 44 22.44 -11.53 -11.47
CA LEU A 44 21.80 -12.08 -10.26
C LEU A 44 20.88 -11.08 -9.55
N TRP A 45 21.24 -9.82 -9.55
CA TRP A 45 20.47 -8.72 -8.99
C TRP A 45 20.13 -7.69 -10.06
N ARG A 46 18.87 -7.31 -10.09
CA ARG A 46 18.38 -6.15 -10.83
C ARG A 46 17.82 -5.13 -9.84
N LYS A 47 18.40 -3.93 -9.83
CA LYS A 47 18.03 -2.85 -8.91
C LYS A 47 17.73 -1.60 -9.71
N GLY A 48 16.83 -0.79 -9.21
CA GLY A 48 16.52 0.49 -9.81
C GLY A 48 15.51 1.24 -8.96
N GLY A 49 15.14 2.41 -9.46
CA GLY A 49 14.13 3.23 -8.80
C GLY A 49 13.83 4.49 -9.58
N ILE A 50 12.79 5.17 -9.14
CA ILE A 50 12.34 6.45 -9.66
C ILE A 50 12.17 7.38 -8.48
N TYR A 51 12.68 8.58 -8.60
CA TYR A 51 12.39 9.68 -7.69
C TYR A 51 11.73 10.80 -8.49
N GLY A 52 10.66 11.36 -7.97
CA GLY A 52 9.92 12.44 -8.60
C GLY A 52 9.45 13.49 -7.59
N ILE A 53 9.40 14.73 -8.04
CA ILE A 53 8.78 15.84 -7.31
C ILE A 53 7.73 16.46 -8.21
N ASN A 54 6.51 16.61 -7.67
CA ASN A 54 5.41 17.29 -8.32
C ASN A 54 5.08 18.55 -7.53
N ILE A 55 5.07 19.69 -8.22
CA ILE A 55 4.65 20.97 -7.67
C ILE A 55 3.42 21.40 -8.43
N SER A 56 2.36 21.71 -7.70
CA SER A 56 1.12 22.23 -8.27
C SER A 56 0.65 23.47 -7.51
N GLN A 57 0.24 24.48 -8.24
CA GLN A 57 -0.30 25.72 -7.72
C GLN A 57 -1.69 25.96 -8.27
N GLY A 58 -2.62 26.32 -7.40
CA GLY A 58 -3.93 26.84 -7.75
C GLY A 58 -4.09 28.26 -7.24
N SER A 59 -4.63 29.14 -8.06
CA SER A 59 -4.99 30.51 -7.66
C SER A 59 -6.38 30.82 -8.16
N LEU A 60 -7.26 31.24 -7.26
CA LEU A 60 -8.66 31.60 -7.56
C LEU A 60 -8.85 33.06 -7.20
N SER A 61 -9.39 33.82 -8.15
CA SER A 61 -9.77 35.21 -7.92
C SER A 61 -11.23 35.38 -8.31
N ASN A 62 -12.04 35.89 -7.38
CA ASN A 62 -13.47 36.15 -7.60
C ASN A 62 -14.27 34.91 -8.08
N TRP A 63 -13.94 33.72 -7.58
CA TRP A 63 -14.63 32.48 -7.94
C TRP A 63 -15.91 32.31 -7.11
N ALA A 64 -17.07 32.38 -7.75
CA ALA A 64 -18.38 32.37 -7.10
C ALA A 64 -18.69 31.07 -6.32
N ALA A 65 -18.08 29.94 -6.70
CA ALA A 65 -18.26 28.65 -6.02
C ALA A 65 -17.48 28.53 -4.71
N GLY A 66 -16.66 29.54 -4.32
CA GLY A 66 -15.82 29.51 -3.15
C GLY A 66 -14.52 28.71 -3.36
N GLY A 67 -13.76 28.56 -2.29
CA GLY A 67 -12.46 27.86 -2.28
C GLY A 67 -11.33 28.77 -1.81
N ASP A 68 -10.14 28.19 -1.67
CA ASP A 68 -8.95 28.93 -1.29
C ASP A 68 -8.46 29.84 -2.43
N ASN A 69 -8.20 31.10 -2.12
CA ASN A 69 -7.62 32.04 -3.09
C ASN A 69 -6.24 31.61 -3.58
N PHE A 70 -5.49 30.87 -2.77
CA PHE A 70 -4.21 30.33 -3.12
C PHE A 70 -4.03 28.93 -2.52
N SER A 71 -3.49 28.02 -3.32
CA SER A 71 -3.08 26.67 -2.92
C SER A 71 -1.76 26.31 -3.59
N LEU A 72 -0.78 25.89 -2.81
CA LEU A 72 0.49 25.35 -3.29
C LEU A 72 0.68 23.94 -2.73
N SER A 73 0.86 22.96 -3.59
CA SER A 73 1.13 21.58 -3.20
C SER A 73 2.49 21.12 -3.73
N VAL A 74 3.25 20.48 -2.86
CA VAL A 74 4.53 19.85 -3.20
C VAL A 74 4.44 18.40 -2.76
N ASN A 75 4.60 17.47 -3.72
CA ASN A 75 4.56 16.04 -3.47
C ASN A 75 5.84 15.39 -3.99
N SER A 76 6.48 14.60 -3.15
CA SER A 76 7.65 13.79 -3.47
C SER A 76 7.27 12.32 -3.50
N LEU A 77 7.72 11.60 -4.50
CA LEU A 77 7.58 10.15 -4.59
C LEU A 77 8.95 9.50 -4.79
N LEU A 78 9.17 8.38 -4.13
CA LEU A 78 10.33 7.53 -4.30
C LEU A 78 9.84 6.09 -4.44
N ASN A 79 10.20 5.47 -5.56
CA ASN A 79 9.97 4.05 -5.79
C ASN A 79 11.32 3.37 -6.00
N LEU A 80 11.61 2.33 -5.23
CA LEU A 80 12.83 1.53 -5.33
C LEU A 80 12.49 0.06 -5.51
N PHE A 81 13.29 -0.66 -6.28
CA PHE A 81 13.16 -2.11 -6.40
C PHE A 81 14.51 -2.81 -6.38
N ALA A 82 14.50 -4.04 -5.90
CA ALA A 82 15.64 -4.94 -5.94
C ALA A 82 15.15 -6.38 -6.14
N PHE A 83 15.43 -6.96 -7.32
CA PHE A 83 15.04 -8.31 -7.70
C PHE A 83 16.27 -9.19 -7.78
N TYR A 84 16.20 -10.33 -7.11
CA TYR A 84 17.22 -11.36 -7.13
C TYR A 84 16.68 -12.62 -7.80
N LYS A 85 17.48 -13.24 -8.66
CA LYS A 85 17.16 -14.55 -9.24
C LYS A 85 18.44 -15.36 -9.39
N LYS A 86 18.45 -16.58 -8.78
CA LYS A 86 19.53 -17.55 -8.95
C LYS A 86 18.96 -18.98 -8.88
N GLY A 87 19.03 -19.68 -9.98
CA GLY A 87 18.49 -21.06 -10.07
C GLY A 87 17.01 -21.11 -9.68
N LYS A 88 16.69 -21.85 -8.63
CA LYS A 88 15.32 -22.00 -8.10
C LYS A 88 14.87 -20.86 -7.16
N ASN A 89 15.78 -19.97 -6.75
CA ASN A 89 15.49 -18.91 -5.78
C ASN A 89 15.16 -17.61 -6.50
N SER A 90 14.12 -16.93 -6.02
CA SER A 90 13.77 -15.57 -6.41
C SER A 90 13.44 -14.75 -5.16
N TRP A 91 13.89 -13.50 -5.13
CA TRP A 91 13.60 -12.60 -4.04
C TRP A 91 13.35 -11.21 -4.59
N ASP A 92 12.11 -10.76 -4.47
CA ASP A 92 11.62 -9.53 -5.04
C ASP A 92 11.28 -8.55 -3.94
N ASN A 93 11.87 -7.38 -4.02
CA ASN A 93 11.64 -6.32 -3.06
C ASN A 93 11.22 -5.06 -3.80
N SER A 94 10.23 -4.35 -3.25
CA SER A 94 9.88 -2.98 -3.64
C SER A 94 9.66 -2.12 -2.42
N PHE A 95 10.05 -0.88 -2.54
CA PHE A 95 9.82 0.15 -1.55
C PHE A 95 9.23 1.37 -2.24
N ASP A 96 8.04 1.76 -1.79
CA ASP A 96 7.32 2.94 -2.26
C ASP A 96 7.22 3.93 -1.11
N PHE A 97 7.58 5.18 -1.35
CA PHE A 97 7.45 6.26 -0.39
C PHE A 97 6.87 7.49 -1.07
N ASN A 98 5.85 8.06 -0.46
CA ASN A 98 5.23 9.32 -0.87
C ASN A 98 5.18 10.26 0.32
N LEU A 99 5.53 11.53 0.06
CA LEU A 99 5.40 12.61 1.03
C LEU A 99 4.89 13.85 0.33
N GLY A 100 3.81 14.43 0.85
CA GLY A 100 3.18 15.59 0.30
C GLY A 100 2.81 16.62 1.36
N TYR A 101 2.96 17.88 0.99
CA TYR A 101 2.50 19.01 1.75
C TYR A 101 1.70 19.95 0.86
N VAL A 102 0.64 20.50 1.42
CA VAL A 102 -0.17 21.53 0.80
C VAL A 102 -0.24 22.74 1.71
N ASN A 103 -0.09 23.92 1.13
CA ASN A 103 -0.32 25.20 1.80
C ASN A 103 -1.50 25.88 1.13
N THR A 104 -2.50 26.26 1.92
CA THR A 104 -3.70 26.97 1.46
C THR A 104 -3.93 28.24 2.27
N THR A 105 -4.62 29.20 1.69
CA THR A 105 -4.93 30.48 2.36
C THR A 105 -5.71 30.27 3.65
N SER A 106 -6.66 29.35 3.67
CA SER A 106 -7.56 29.11 4.82
C SER A 106 -6.91 28.34 5.97
N LEU A 107 -6.15 27.27 5.67
CA LEU A 107 -5.69 26.32 6.67
C LEU A 107 -4.15 26.30 6.84
N GLY A 108 -3.42 27.10 6.05
CA GLY A 108 -1.97 27.12 6.07
C GLY A 108 -1.34 25.81 5.57
N SER A 109 -0.14 25.53 6.07
CA SER A 109 0.65 24.38 5.65
C SER A 109 0.24 23.12 6.40
N ARG A 110 -0.06 22.04 5.66
CA ARG A 110 -0.42 20.73 6.21
C ARG A 110 0.08 19.58 5.33
N LYS A 111 0.32 18.46 5.94
CA LYS A 111 0.63 17.20 5.26
C LYS A 111 -0.62 16.67 4.54
N ASN A 112 -0.53 16.38 3.24
CA ASN A 112 -1.61 15.82 2.43
C ASN A 112 -1.33 14.39 1.96
N ASP A 113 -0.07 13.96 1.93
CA ASP A 113 0.33 12.58 1.70
C ASP A 113 1.52 12.23 2.60
N ASP A 114 1.56 11.02 3.11
CA ASP A 114 2.67 10.45 3.86
C ASP A 114 2.44 8.95 3.96
N ARG A 115 3.14 8.22 3.14
CA ARG A 115 2.93 6.78 3.05
C ARG A 115 4.23 6.11 2.65
N PHE A 116 4.59 5.05 3.35
CA PHE A 116 5.56 4.09 2.84
C PHE A 116 4.96 2.68 2.78
N ASP A 117 5.42 1.92 1.82
CA ASP A 117 5.04 0.53 1.56
C ASP A 117 6.29 -0.26 1.19
N LEU A 118 6.72 -1.18 2.04
CA LEU A 118 7.79 -2.12 1.77
C LEU A 118 7.18 -3.50 1.53
N LEU A 119 7.35 -4.02 0.33
CA LEU A 119 6.93 -5.36 -0.05
C LEU A 119 8.15 -6.22 -0.36
N SER A 120 8.24 -7.39 0.25
CA SER A 120 9.30 -8.37 0.04
C SER A 120 8.67 -9.74 -0.20
N LYS A 121 8.94 -10.35 -1.36
CA LYS A 121 8.42 -11.66 -1.73
C LYS A 121 9.59 -12.59 -2.08
N TYR A 122 9.73 -13.67 -1.31
CA TYR A 122 10.68 -14.73 -1.60
C TYR A 122 9.95 -15.92 -2.23
N GLY A 123 10.55 -16.53 -3.24
CA GLY A 123 10.02 -17.69 -3.93
C GLY A 123 11.09 -18.76 -4.16
N TYR A 124 10.72 -20.03 -3.94
CA TYR A 124 11.53 -21.20 -4.25
C TYR A 124 10.79 -22.09 -5.23
N ALA A 125 11.33 -22.27 -6.43
CA ALA A 125 10.72 -23.09 -7.49
C ALA A 125 10.84 -24.58 -7.15
N LEU A 126 9.71 -25.23 -6.85
CA LEU A 126 9.60 -26.66 -6.67
C LEU A 126 9.67 -27.37 -8.03
N ASN A 127 8.93 -26.81 -9.00
CA ASN A 127 8.94 -27.23 -10.40
C ASN A 127 8.65 -26.02 -11.32
N PRO A 128 8.64 -26.16 -12.67
CA PRO A 128 8.42 -25.02 -13.56
C PRO A 128 7.10 -24.25 -13.36
N LYS A 129 6.10 -24.90 -12.76
CA LYS A 129 4.76 -24.32 -12.58
C LYS A 129 4.40 -24.01 -11.12
N LEU A 130 5.16 -24.56 -10.17
CA LEU A 130 4.82 -24.47 -8.73
C LEU A 130 5.99 -23.91 -7.93
N ASN A 131 5.74 -22.85 -7.17
CA ASN A 131 6.71 -22.25 -6.26
C ASN A 131 6.18 -22.28 -4.83
N LEU A 132 7.06 -22.51 -3.86
CA LEU A 132 6.84 -22.13 -2.47
C LEU A 132 7.13 -20.65 -2.35
N ALA A 133 6.23 -19.88 -1.79
CA ALA A 133 6.37 -18.43 -1.67
C ALA A 133 6.13 -17.94 -0.25
N GLY A 134 6.93 -16.98 0.17
CA GLY A 134 6.73 -16.20 1.38
C GLY A 134 6.64 -14.71 1.03
N LEU A 135 5.76 -13.99 1.69
CA LEU A 135 5.55 -12.57 1.48
C LEU A 135 5.56 -11.84 2.82
N PHE A 136 6.29 -10.76 2.86
CA PHE A 136 6.32 -9.77 3.93
C PHE A 136 5.90 -8.42 3.35
N ASN A 137 4.98 -7.74 4.01
CA ASN A 137 4.62 -6.37 3.66
C ASN A 137 4.45 -5.54 4.93
N ILE A 138 5.04 -4.37 4.94
CA ILE A 138 4.83 -3.36 5.96
C ILE A 138 4.45 -2.04 5.31
N ARG A 139 3.37 -1.44 5.80
CA ARG A 139 2.85 -0.14 5.34
C ARG A 139 2.60 0.76 6.52
N SER A 140 3.01 2.00 6.41
CA SER A 140 2.73 3.01 7.43
C SER A 140 3.05 4.42 6.89
N GLN A 141 3.25 5.35 7.82
CA GLN A 141 3.64 6.73 7.59
C GLN A 141 4.76 7.14 8.54
N PHE A 142 5.48 8.21 8.22
CA PHE A 142 6.63 8.67 8.99
C PHE A 142 6.34 9.87 9.89
N PHE A 143 5.52 10.82 9.43
CA PHE A 143 5.42 12.14 10.04
C PHE A 143 4.07 12.36 10.73
N LYS A 144 4.06 13.27 11.69
CA LYS A 144 2.84 13.73 12.35
C LYS A 144 1.87 14.32 11.32
N GLY A 145 0.61 13.92 11.40
CA GLY A 145 -0.46 14.43 10.57
C GLY A 145 -1.55 15.10 11.42
N PHE A 146 -2.22 16.06 10.81
CA PHE A 146 -3.33 16.78 11.42
C PHE A 146 -4.50 16.84 10.45
N ILE A 147 -5.71 16.76 10.98
CA ILE A 147 -6.96 17.04 10.28
C ILE A 147 -7.54 18.34 10.86
N PHE A 148 -8.48 18.94 10.15
CA PHE A 148 -9.04 20.25 10.52
C PHE A 148 -10.57 20.20 10.52
N PRO A 149 -11.21 19.35 11.37
CA PRO A 149 -12.64 19.39 11.53
C PRO A 149 -13.03 20.76 12.07
N ASP A 150 -14.02 21.38 11.44
CA ASP A 150 -14.51 22.73 11.79
C ASP A 150 -13.40 23.79 11.95
N ASN A 151 -12.35 23.70 11.10
CA ASN A 151 -11.14 24.52 11.14
C ASN A 151 -10.30 24.38 12.43
N VAL A 152 -10.57 23.40 13.27
CA VAL A 152 -9.79 23.11 14.48
C VAL A 152 -8.69 22.10 14.16
N LYS A 153 -7.44 22.49 14.40
CA LYS A 153 -6.28 21.62 14.20
C LYS A 153 -6.30 20.44 15.18
N THR A 154 -6.64 19.24 14.67
CA THR A 154 -6.75 18.01 15.45
C THR A 154 -5.66 17.02 15.03
N TYR A 155 -4.98 16.44 16.00
CA TYR A 155 -3.96 15.41 15.77
C TYR A 155 -4.60 14.14 15.17
N SER A 156 -4.02 13.61 14.09
CA SER A 156 -4.60 12.50 13.34
C SER A 156 -3.67 11.31 13.22
N SER A 157 -2.36 11.51 13.06
CA SER A 157 -1.45 10.43 12.73
C SER A 157 0.00 10.72 13.11
N ASN A 158 0.82 9.66 13.27
CA ASN A 158 2.24 9.75 13.61
C ASN A 158 3.02 8.59 12.98
N PHE A 159 4.30 8.50 13.29
CA PHE A 159 5.14 7.36 12.93
C PHE A 159 4.47 6.04 13.36
N MET A 160 4.34 5.12 12.40
CA MET A 160 3.68 3.81 12.58
C MET A 160 2.24 3.86 13.11
N ALA A 161 1.54 4.99 12.99
CA ALA A 161 0.16 5.15 13.41
C ALA A 161 -0.71 5.77 12.30
N PRO A 162 -1.48 4.93 11.52
CA PRO A 162 -1.56 3.47 11.62
C PRO A 162 -0.35 2.75 11.00
N GLY A 163 -0.02 1.58 11.52
CA GLY A 163 0.94 0.65 10.96
C GLY A 163 0.26 -0.67 10.58
N TYR A 164 0.61 -1.22 9.42
CA TYR A 164 0.08 -2.49 8.93
C TYR A 164 1.22 -3.44 8.60
N LEU A 165 1.15 -4.65 9.14
CA LEU A 165 2.09 -5.73 8.88
C LEU A 165 1.33 -6.92 8.32
N LEU A 166 1.80 -7.46 7.19
CA LEU A 166 1.30 -8.68 6.58
C LEU A 166 2.44 -9.68 6.41
N LEU A 167 2.24 -10.88 6.90
CA LEU A 167 3.07 -12.05 6.65
C LEU A 167 2.21 -13.12 5.98
N SER A 168 2.69 -13.68 4.89
CA SER A 168 1.99 -14.75 4.17
C SER A 168 2.99 -15.79 3.69
N ALA A 169 2.59 -17.06 3.73
CA ALA A 169 3.33 -18.16 3.13
C ALA A 169 2.36 -19.08 2.41
N GLY A 170 2.75 -19.60 1.25
CA GLY A 170 1.87 -20.44 0.43
C GLY A 170 2.54 -20.99 -0.80
N LEU A 171 1.73 -21.60 -1.65
CA LEU A 171 2.13 -22.12 -2.96
C LEU A 171 1.64 -21.16 -4.04
N ASP A 172 2.54 -20.77 -4.92
CA ASP A 172 2.28 -19.92 -6.09
C ASP A 172 2.30 -20.82 -7.34
N TYR A 173 1.11 -21.09 -7.89
CA TYR A 173 0.95 -21.95 -9.06
C TYR A 173 0.77 -21.09 -10.32
N LYS A 174 1.69 -21.26 -11.27
CA LYS A 174 1.71 -20.55 -12.56
C LYS A 174 1.55 -21.56 -13.70
N PRO A 175 0.33 -21.80 -14.20
CA PRO A 175 0.08 -22.79 -15.24
C PRO A 175 0.72 -22.43 -16.58
N THR A 176 0.88 -21.13 -16.86
CA THR A 176 1.49 -20.59 -18.08
C THR A 176 2.79 -19.87 -17.74
N GLN A 177 3.88 -20.16 -18.42
CA GLN A 177 5.09 -19.35 -18.34
C GLN A 177 4.88 -18.11 -19.23
N ASN A 178 4.75 -16.96 -18.62
CA ASN A 178 4.84 -15.67 -19.32
C ASN A 178 6.25 -15.12 -19.14
#